data_a05c94433d8d79e7ac695e9dfb61144d
#
_entry.id   a05c94433d8d79e7ac695e9dfb61144d
#
_cell.length_a   1.000
_cell.length_b   1.000
_cell.length_c   1.000
_cell.angle_alpha   90.00
_cell.angle_beta   90.00
_cell.angle_gamma   90.00
#
_symmetry.space_group_name_H-M   'P 1'
#
loop_
_entity.id
_entity.type
_entity.pdbx_description
1 polymer ?
#
loop_
_entity_poly.entity_id
_entity_poly.type
_entity_poly.pdbx_seq_one_letter_code
_entity_poly.pdbx_strand_id
1 'polypeptide(L)'
;MTSLKMCTSVAAVVAIAMSNAMVASAHSFPESETPSAGQQVASAPAEVTINFDAPIEKLFAKLEVTGADGKNEAAGAPQISDDGRRMSVKVASLKPGDYTVKWAVVGIDTHHTEGSYTFSIASGGS
;
A
#
# COMPACT_ATOMS: atom_id res chain seq x y z
N MET A 1 61.66 29.87 -32.60
CA MET A 1 61.65 28.59 -31.95
C MET A 1 60.59 28.53 -30.84
N THR A 2 59.44 28.38 -31.21
CA THR A 2 58.32 28.32 -30.23
C THR A 2 57.96 26.86 -30.00
N SER A 3 58.28 26.37 -28.85
CA SER A 3 57.79 25.07 -28.43
C SER A 3 56.34 25.21 -28.10
N LEU A 4 55.54 24.62 -28.90
CA LEU A 4 54.11 24.52 -28.61
C LEU A 4 53.93 23.54 -27.49
N LYS A 5 53.70 24.03 -26.32
CA LYS A 5 53.26 23.18 -25.23
C LYS A 5 51.77 22.97 -25.38
N MET A 6 51.45 21.85 -25.96
CA MET A 6 50.09 21.38 -25.91
C MET A 6 49.78 20.99 -24.48
N CYS A 7 49.10 21.87 -23.79
CA CYS A 7 48.41 21.46 -22.59
C CYS A 7 47.23 20.59 -23.02
N THR A 8 47.44 19.32 -23.05
CA THR A 8 46.32 18.38 -23.09
C THR A 8 45.65 18.46 -21.74
N SER A 9 44.66 19.29 -21.65
CA SER A 9 43.71 19.18 -20.57
C SER A 9 43.01 17.84 -20.75
N VAL A 10 43.49 16.87 -20.04
CA VAL A 10 42.69 15.67 -19.84
C VAL A 10 41.54 16.12 -18.96
N ALA A 11 40.46 16.48 -19.63
CA ALA A 11 39.19 16.53 -18.93
C ALA A 11 38.89 15.11 -18.48
N ALA A 12 39.23 14.83 -17.26
CA ALA A 12 38.71 13.64 -16.62
C ALA A 12 37.20 13.85 -16.53
N VAL A 13 36.50 13.31 -17.50
CA VAL A 13 35.07 13.15 -17.36
C VAL A 13 34.91 12.09 -16.28
N VAL A 14 34.81 12.55 -15.06
CA VAL A 14 34.29 11.72 -14.00
C VAL A 14 32.82 11.51 -14.38
N ALA A 15 32.56 10.46 -15.14
CA ALA A 15 31.23 9.95 -15.23
C ALA A 15 30.88 9.50 -13.82
N ILE A 16 30.27 10.39 -13.07
CA ILE A 16 29.53 9.99 -11.90
C ILE A 16 28.41 9.15 -12.48
N ALA A 17 28.65 7.85 -12.53
CA ALA A 17 27.56 6.93 -12.69
C ALA A 17 26.66 7.21 -11.50
N MET A 18 25.65 8.02 -11.72
CA MET A 18 24.47 7.99 -10.89
C MET A 18 23.93 6.59 -11.03
N SER A 19 24.48 5.67 -10.27
CA SER A 19 23.77 4.46 -9.99
C SER A 19 22.49 4.94 -9.32
N ASN A 20 21.40 4.96 -10.07
CA ASN A 20 20.12 4.85 -9.48
C ASN A 20 20.16 3.53 -8.72
N ALA A 21 20.64 3.60 -7.50
CA ALA A 21 20.33 2.57 -6.56
C ALA A 21 18.81 2.58 -6.51
N MET A 22 18.21 1.73 -7.32
CA MET A 22 16.87 1.30 -7.02
C MET A 22 17.01 0.69 -5.64
N VAL A 23 16.73 1.50 -4.63
CA VAL A 23 16.44 0.97 -3.33
C VAL A 23 15.26 0.05 -3.61
N ALA A 24 15.54 -1.23 -3.75
CA ALA A 24 14.49 -2.22 -3.72
C ALA A 24 13.71 -1.89 -2.47
N SER A 25 12.54 -1.30 -2.65
CA SER A 25 11.68 -0.93 -1.54
C SER A 25 11.34 -2.23 -0.83
N ALA A 26 12.02 -2.49 0.28
CA ALA A 26 11.72 -3.63 1.13
C ALA A 26 10.46 -3.37 1.95
N HIS A 27 9.85 -2.20 1.81
CA HIS A 27 8.62 -1.84 2.50
C HIS A 27 7.43 -2.53 1.84
N SER A 28 6.53 -3.05 2.66
CA SER A 28 5.31 -3.67 2.19
C SER A 28 4.28 -2.60 1.85
N PHE A 29 3.94 -2.49 0.58
CA PHE A 29 2.89 -1.58 0.09
C PHE A 29 1.77 -2.35 -0.59
N PRO A 30 0.53 -1.84 -0.54
CA PRO A 30 -0.57 -2.45 -1.26
C PRO A 30 -0.32 -2.50 -2.76
N GLU A 31 -0.51 -3.67 -3.36
CA GLU A 31 -0.58 -3.85 -4.81
C GLU A 31 -2.02 -3.73 -5.31
N SER A 32 -2.97 -4.20 -4.52
CA SER A 32 -4.39 -4.16 -4.85
C SER A 32 -5.24 -4.20 -3.60
N GLU A 33 -6.42 -3.64 -3.69
CA GLU A 33 -7.43 -3.68 -2.64
C GLU A 33 -8.76 -4.15 -3.23
N THR A 34 -9.56 -4.82 -2.41
CA THR A 34 -10.92 -5.22 -2.77
C THR A 34 -11.87 -4.94 -1.59
N PRO A 35 -12.82 -4.02 -1.70
CA PRO A 35 -13.03 -3.11 -2.84
C PRO A 35 -11.83 -2.19 -3.10
N SER A 36 -11.69 -1.74 -4.35
CA SER A 36 -10.59 -0.86 -4.76
C SER A 36 -10.79 0.57 -4.29
N ALA A 37 -9.69 1.30 -4.18
CA ALA A 37 -9.73 2.74 -3.86
C ALA A 37 -10.59 3.50 -4.87
N GLY A 38 -11.56 4.26 -4.36
CA GLY A 38 -12.49 5.04 -5.19
C GLY A 38 -13.58 4.24 -5.89
N GLN A 39 -13.64 2.93 -5.67
CA GLN A 39 -14.66 2.09 -6.31
C GLN A 39 -16.04 2.29 -5.67
N GLN A 40 -17.06 2.33 -6.51
CA GLN A 40 -18.44 2.17 -6.08
C GLN A 40 -18.90 0.75 -6.38
N VAL A 41 -19.27 0.02 -5.34
CA VAL A 41 -19.76 -1.36 -5.46
C VAL A 41 -21.29 -1.37 -5.43
N ALA A 42 -21.88 -2.30 -6.20
CA ALA A 42 -23.34 -2.41 -6.30
C ALA A 42 -23.97 -3.07 -5.08
N SER A 43 -23.20 -3.90 -4.37
CA SER A 43 -23.68 -4.62 -3.19
C SER A 43 -22.60 -4.61 -2.12
N ALA A 44 -23.01 -4.75 -0.85
CA ALA A 44 -22.12 -4.72 0.28
C ALA A 44 -21.12 -5.90 0.23
N PRO A 45 -19.83 -5.65 0.30
CA PRO A 45 -18.84 -6.72 0.40
C PRO A 45 -18.93 -7.42 1.75
N ALA A 46 -18.60 -8.70 1.78
CA ALA A 46 -18.53 -9.48 3.01
C ALA A 46 -17.19 -9.32 3.73
N GLU A 47 -16.16 -8.91 2.99
CA GLU A 47 -14.82 -8.71 3.52
C GLU A 47 -14.09 -7.61 2.76
N VAL A 48 -13.09 -7.04 3.40
CA VAL A 48 -12.14 -6.12 2.79
C VAL A 48 -10.79 -6.81 2.76
N THR A 49 -10.13 -6.77 1.62
CA THR A 49 -8.85 -7.44 1.40
C THR A 49 -7.84 -6.48 0.82
N ILE A 50 -6.60 -6.55 1.30
CA ILE A 50 -5.47 -5.83 0.75
C ILE A 50 -4.38 -6.84 0.43
N ASN A 51 -3.87 -6.80 -0.79
CA ASN A 51 -2.71 -7.59 -1.20
C ASN A 51 -1.49 -6.68 -1.20
N PHE A 52 -0.41 -7.13 -0.57
CA PHE A 52 0.83 -6.39 -0.45
C PHE A 52 1.89 -6.95 -1.40
N ASP A 53 2.82 -6.10 -1.79
CA ASP A 53 3.94 -6.46 -2.67
C ASP A 53 5.04 -7.24 -1.93
N ALA A 54 5.01 -7.26 -0.61
CA ALA A 54 5.95 -7.98 0.24
C ALA A 54 5.23 -8.51 1.50
N PRO A 55 5.77 -9.56 2.13
CA PRO A 55 5.12 -10.14 3.31
C PRO A 55 5.09 -9.20 4.50
N ILE A 56 4.03 -9.32 5.30
CA ILE A 56 3.81 -8.53 6.52
C ILE A 56 3.76 -9.43 7.76
N GLU A 57 4.06 -8.83 8.90
CA GLU A 57 4.00 -9.48 10.20
C GLU A 57 2.55 -9.57 10.70
N LYS A 58 2.15 -10.73 11.18
CA LYS A 58 0.79 -10.97 11.65
C LYS A 58 0.44 -10.17 12.91
N LEU A 59 1.39 -10.01 13.82
CA LEU A 59 1.13 -9.46 15.15
C LEU A 59 0.78 -7.98 15.17
N PHE A 60 1.22 -7.23 14.18
CA PHE A 60 1.07 -5.78 14.15
C PHE A 60 0.13 -5.29 13.06
N ALA A 61 -0.56 -6.21 12.39
CA ALA A 61 -1.47 -5.87 11.31
C ALA A 61 -2.75 -5.27 11.86
N LYS A 62 -3.14 -4.11 11.32
CA LYS A 62 -4.40 -3.44 11.64
C LYS A 62 -5.15 -3.11 10.36
N LEU A 63 -6.44 -3.33 10.39
CA LEU A 63 -7.33 -3.05 9.28
C LEU A 63 -8.69 -2.63 9.83
N GLU A 64 -9.05 -1.38 9.56
CA GLU A 64 -10.31 -0.80 10.01
C GLU A 64 -11.15 -0.39 8.81
N VAL A 65 -12.44 -0.57 8.90
CA VAL A 65 -13.42 -0.15 7.89
C VAL A 65 -14.46 0.72 8.58
N THR A 66 -14.40 2.01 8.32
CA THR A 66 -15.19 3.01 9.05
C THR A 66 -16.21 3.65 8.12
N GLY A 67 -17.45 3.64 8.53
CA GLY A 67 -18.53 4.34 7.82
C GLY A 67 -18.60 5.83 8.17
N ALA A 68 -19.58 6.53 7.61
CA ALA A 68 -19.78 7.96 7.82
C ALA A 68 -20.05 8.31 9.29
N ASP A 69 -20.57 7.38 10.08
CA ASP A 69 -20.81 7.53 11.51
C ASP A 69 -19.55 7.38 12.38
N GLY A 70 -18.41 7.08 11.78
CA GLY A 70 -17.16 6.87 12.49
C GLY A 70 -17.00 5.50 13.13
N LYS A 71 -17.98 4.61 12.98
CA LYS A 71 -17.96 3.29 13.58
C LYS A 71 -17.11 2.33 12.75
N ASN A 72 -16.21 1.58 13.42
CA ASN A 72 -15.45 0.52 12.78
C ASN A 72 -16.33 -0.72 12.58
N GLU A 73 -16.52 -1.12 11.34
CA GLU A 73 -17.35 -2.26 10.96
C GLU A 73 -16.53 -3.54 10.78
N ALA A 74 -15.23 -3.49 11.01
CA ALA A 74 -14.38 -4.68 10.92
C ALA A 74 -14.70 -5.66 12.06
N ALA A 75 -14.90 -6.92 11.71
CA ALA A 75 -15.21 -7.96 12.67
C ALA A 75 -13.93 -8.63 13.16
N GLY A 76 -13.33 -8.06 14.20
CA GLY A 76 -12.14 -8.61 14.84
C GLY A 76 -10.83 -8.26 14.14
N ALA A 77 -9.79 -9.01 14.48
CA ALA A 77 -8.45 -8.80 13.93
C ALA A 77 -8.39 -9.29 12.47
N PRO A 78 -7.54 -8.66 11.63
CA PRO A 78 -7.36 -9.11 10.27
C PRO A 78 -6.70 -10.49 10.21
N GLN A 79 -7.04 -11.24 9.18
CA GLN A 79 -6.41 -12.52 8.85
C GLN A 79 -5.30 -12.28 7.83
N ILE A 80 -4.17 -12.92 8.03
CA ILE A 80 -3.02 -12.84 7.13
C ILE A 80 -2.85 -14.21 6.48
N SER A 81 -2.69 -14.22 5.15
CA SER A 81 -2.43 -15.44 4.41
C SER A 81 -1.09 -16.08 4.79
N ASP A 82 -0.92 -17.36 4.46
CA ASP A 82 0.29 -18.12 4.80
C ASP A 82 1.56 -17.51 4.20
N ASP A 83 1.45 -16.91 3.01
CA ASP A 83 2.58 -16.22 2.38
C ASP A 83 2.82 -14.81 2.93
N GLY A 84 1.98 -14.35 3.86
CA GLY A 84 2.10 -13.04 4.48
C GLY A 84 1.70 -11.85 3.61
N ARG A 85 1.22 -12.07 2.39
CA ARG A 85 0.98 -10.99 1.42
C ARG A 85 -0.46 -10.50 1.36
N ARG A 86 -1.40 -11.26 1.90
CA ARG A 86 -2.81 -10.91 1.87
C ARG A 86 -3.31 -10.66 3.28
N MET A 87 -3.89 -9.49 3.48
CA MET A 87 -4.57 -9.13 4.71
C MET A 87 -6.06 -8.95 4.43
N SER A 88 -6.91 -9.58 5.22
CA SER A 88 -8.35 -9.47 5.06
C SER A 88 -9.06 -9.36 6.40
N VAL A 89 -10.21 -8.71 6.38
CA VAL A 89 -11.09 -8.62 7.54
C VAL A 89 -12.53 -8.80 7.07
N LYS A 90 -13.28 -9.57 7.82
CA LYS A 90 -14.72 -9.68 7.59
C LYS A 90 -15.40 -8.43 8.13
N VAL A 91 -16.43 -7.99 7.46
CA VAL A 91 -17.20 -6.82 7.87
C VAL A 91 -18.65 -7.25 8.16
N ALA A 92 -19.23 -6.58 9.14
CA ALA A 92 -20.66 -6.74 9.41
C ALA A 92 -21.45 -6.17 8.23
N SER A 93 -22.73 -6.54 8.12
CA SER A 93 -23.60 -6.10 7.03
C SER A 93 -23.51 -4.58 6.81
N LEU A 94 -22.75 -4.17 5.82
CA LEU A 94 -22.54 -2.76 5.51
C LEU A 94 -23.76 -2.18 4.81
N LYS A 95 -24.15 -0.99 5.23
CA LYS A 95 -25.23 -0.23 4.59
C LYS A 95 -24.67 0.57 3.40
N PRO A 96 -25.52 0.96 2.44
CA PRO A 96 -25.10 1.90 1.40
C PRO A 96 -24.49 3.16 1.99
N GLY A 97 -23.47 3.68 1.34
CA GLY A 97 -22.77 4.89 1.76
C GLY A 97 -21.26 4.81 1.55
N ASP A 98 -20.56 5.76 2.11
CA ASP A 98 -19.11 5.90 1.97
C ASP A 98 -18.39 5.25 3.14
N TYR A 99 -17.30 4.56 2.82
CA TYR A 99 -16.45 3.89 3.82
C TYR A 99 -14.99 4.28 3.63
N THR A 100 -14.30 4.40 4.74
CA THR A 100 -12.85 4.62 4.78
C THR A 100 -12.18 3.36 5.31
N VAL A 101 -11.24 2.83 4.57
CA VAL A 101 -10.39 1.72 5.00
C VAL A 101 -9.07 2.29 5.48
N LYS A 102 -8.71 2.01 6.73
CA LYS A 102 -7.42 2.39 7.31
C LYS A 102 -6.64 1.13 7.63
N TRP A 103 -5.40 1.12 7.22
CA TRP A 103 -4.53 -0.02 7.46
C TRP A 103 -3.18 0.42 8.00
N ALA A 104 -2.58 -0.44 8.81
CA ALA A 104 -1.22 -0.28 9.31
C ALA A 104 -0.59 -1.65 9.44
N VAL A 105 0.60 -1.80 8.92
CA VAL A 105 1.32 -3.07 8.93
C VAL A 105 2.80 -2.85 9.21
N VAL A 106 3.45 -3.92 9.67
CA VAL A 106 4.90 -3.98 9.76
C VAL A 106 5.34 -5.07 8.79
N GLY A 107 6.22 -4.73 7.87
CA GLY A 107 6.81 -5.71 6.96
C GLY A 107 7.78 -6.63 7.70
N ILE A 108 8.09 -7.77 7.11
CA ILE A 108 9.09 -8.69 7.70
C ILE A 108 10.48 -8.05 7.77
N ASP A 109 10.71 -6.97 7.04
CA ASP A 109 11.91 -6.12 7.10
C ASP A 109 11.91 -5.16 8.30
N THR A 110 10.91 -5.22 9.16
CA THR A 110 10.68 -4.40 10.37
C THR A 110 10.22 -2.97 10.11
N HIS A 111 9.99 -2.57 8.86
CA HIS A 111 9.50 -1.23 8.56
C HIS A 111 7.98 -1.14 8.66
N HIS A 112 7.51 -0.07 9.27
CA HIS A 112 6.10 0.24 9.42
C HIS A 112 5.60 1.00 8.19
N THR A 113 4.46 0.57 7.64
CA THR A 113 3.72 1.31 6.61
C THR A 113 2.27 1.42 7.01
N GLU A 114 1.63 2.51 6.58
CA GLU A 114 0.22 2.74 6.86
C GLU A 114 -0.40 3.56 5.74
N GLY A 115 -1.71 3.51 5.63
CA GLY A 115 -2.44 4.27 4.65
C GLY A 115 -3.93 4.18 4.83
N SER A 116 -4.64 4.83 3.94
CA SER A 116 -6.10 4.79 3.90
C SER A 116 -6.60 4.96 2.48
N TYR A 117 -7.78 4.43 2.22
CA TYR A 117 -8.51 4.65 0.99
C TYR A 117 -10.01 4.60 1.25
N THR A 118 -10.79 5.03 0.28
CA THR A 118 -12.24 5.05 0.40
C THR A 118 -12.88 4.21 -0.71
N PHE A 119 -14.02 3.64 -0.40
CA PHE A 119 -14.93 3.07 -1.37
C PHE A 119 -16.36 3.41 -0.98
N SER A 120 -17.30 3.23 -1.88
CA SER A 120 -18.70 3.46 -1.59
C SER A 120 -19.56 2.26 -2.00
N ILE A 121 -20.67 2.11 -1.32
CA ILE A 121 -21.69 1.13 -1.63
C ILE A 121 -22.89 1.90 -2.19
N ALA A 122 -23.30 1.56 -3.40
CA ALA A 122 -24.45 2.18 -4.02
C ALA A 122 -25.71 1.92 -3.18
N SER A 123 -26.55 2.94 -3.02
CA SER A 123 -27.87 2.71 -2.48
C SER A 123 -28.57 1.74 -3.41
N GLY A 124 -28.94 0.56 -2.89
CA GLY A 124 -29.64 -0.45 -3.67
C GLY A 124 -30.90 0.15 -4.25
N GLY A 125 -30.78 0.64 -5.48
CA GLY A 125 -31.94 0.99 -6.26
C GLY A 125 -32.68 -0.30 -6.55
N SER A 126 -33.68 -0.55 -5.83
CA SER A 126 -34.65 -1.55 -6.28
C SER A 126 -35.37 -1.01 -7.49
#